data_688b8dd162b41d6f937d802a48c2293e
#
_entry.id   688b8dd162b41d6f937d802a48c2293e
#
_cell.length_a   1.000
_cell.length_b   1.000
_cell.length_c   1.000
_cell.angle_alpha   90.00
_cell.angle_beta   90.00
_cell.angle_gamma   90.00
#
_symmetry.space_group_name_H-M   'P 1'
#
loop_
_entity.id
_entity.type
_entity.pdbx_description
1 polymer ?
#
loop_
_entity_poly.entity_id
_entity_poly.type
_entity_poly.pdbx_seq_one_letter_code
_entity_poly.pdbx_strand_id
1 'polypeptide(L)'
;IDVKNAQGVLVVNVGYETTEISILSLGGIVLSKLIKVGGYNFDEAIKNVIRREYGLVIGSKTAENVKISLIDLAKEGKPATVYGRDIVSGLPVERSIPTDVLQNVLVEHFRMIIDNIKVILERTPPELAADIYRHGVYLTGGASQVNNLAQQLSNGTGLNVNVAENPTTSVTMGLSKIIKNDAYKSVAYTIEGMSK
;
A
#
# COMPACT_ATOMS: atom_id res chain seq x y z
N ILE A 1 -10.83 10.96 -9.91
CA ILE A 1 -10.01 12.14 -9.56
C ILE A 1 -9.86 12.97 -10.84
N ASP A 2 -10.26 14.21 -10.81
CA ASP A 2 -9.99 15.16 -11.89
C ASP A 2 -8.65 15.87 -11.61
N VAL A 3 -7.59 15.39 -12.25
CA VAL A 3 -6.23 15.91 -12.05
C VAL A 3 -5.96 17.22 -12.81
N LYS A 4 -6.89 17.69 -13.66
CA LYS A 4 -6.73 18.94 -14.43
C LYS A 4 -7.07 20.18 -13.63
N ASN A 5 -7.76 20.03 -12.51
CA ASN A 5 -8.07 21.15 -11.61
C ASN A 5 -6.83 21.64 -10.86
N ALA A 6 -6.85 22.93 -10.47
CA ALA A 6 -5.81 23.54 -9.65
C ALA A 6 -5.74 23.01 -8.21
N GLN A 7 -6.58 22.03 -7.89
CA GLN A 7 -6.67 21.43 -6.55
C GLN A 7 -5.51 20.49 -6.28
N GLY A 8 -4.98 20.55 -5.06
CA GLY A 8 -3.99 19.61 -4.56
C GLY A 8 -4.59 18.24 -4.28
N VAL A 9 -4.04 17.18 -4.87
CA VAL A 9 -4.47 15.79 -4.68
C VAL A 9 -3.29 14.96 -4.19
N LEU A 10 -3.43 14.30 -3.04
CA LEU A 10 -2.45 13.35 -2.51
C LEU A 10 -2.85 11.93 -2.87
N VAL A 11 -1.98 11.25 -3.62
CA VAL A 11 -2.15 9.84 -4.00
C VAL A 11 -1.05 9.01 -3.34
N VAL A 12 -1.45 7.89 -2.73
CA VAL A 12 -0.55 6.89 -2.15
C VAL A 12 -0.82 5.55 -2.84
N ASN A 13 0.14 5.09 -3.63
CA ASN A 13 0.07 3.82 -4.34
C ASN A 13 0.95 2.79 -3.63
N VAL A 14 0.34 1.86 -2.91
CA VAL A 14 1.04 0.78 -2.20
C VAL A 14 1.10 -0.46 -3.08
N GLY A 15 2.23 -0.62 -3.76
CA GLY A 15 2.51 -1.74 -4.65
C GLY A 15 3.06 -2.96 -3.93
N TYR A 16 3.66 -3.89 -4.70
CA TYR A 16 4.27 -5.09 -4.14
C TYR A 16 5.61 -4.81 -3.46
N GLU A 17 6.52 -4.10 -4.12
CA GLU A 17 7.86 -3.78 -3.58
C GLU A 17 7.97 -2.35 -3.05
N THR A 18 7.17 -1.43 -3.59
CA THR A 18 7.31 0.00 -3.33
C THR A 18 5.99 0.66 -3.02
N THR A 19 6.08 1.78 -2.29
CA THR A 19 4.97 2.73 -2.15
C THR A 19 5.40 4.05 -2.79
N GLU A 20 4.56 4.55 -3.69
CA GLU A 20 4.66 5.89 -4.27
C GLU A 20 3.71 6.85 -3.56
N ILE A 21 4.24 7.99 -3.15
CA ILE A 21 3.49 9.08 -2.52
C ILE A 21 3.63 10.29 -3.44
N SER A 22 2.54 10.74 -4.04
CA SER A 22 2.58 11.81 -5.04
C SER A 22 1.53 12.88 -4.77
N ILE A 23 1.94 14.14 -4.89
CA ILE A 23 1.04 15.29 -4.88
C ILE A 23 0.89 15.78 -6.30
N LEU A 24 -0.36 15.84 -6.75
CA LEU A 24 -0.75 16.25 -8.09
C LEU A 24 -1.50 17.57 -8.03
N SER A 25 -1.29 18.43 -9.02
CA SER A 25 -2.07 19.64 -9.26
C SER A 25 -1.92 20.07 -10.71
N LEU A 26 -2.95 20.65 -11.30
CA LEU A 26 -2.95 21.15 -12.69
C LEU A 26 -2.46 20.13 -13.73
N GLY A 27 -2.76 18.86 -13.53
CA GLY A 27 -2.38 17.77 -14.43
C GLY A 27 -0.91 17.33 -14.33
N GLY A 28 -0.15 17.86 -13.37
CA GLY A 28 1.27 17.54 -13.15
C GLY A 28 1.56 16.99 -11.76
N ILE A 29 2.74 16.40 -11.62
CA ILE A 29 3.29 15.98 -10.33
C ILE A 29 4.02 17.17 -9.72
N VAL A 30 3.55 17.64 -8.57
CA VAL A 30 4.18 18.73 -7.81
C VAL A 30 5.33 18.20 -6.95
N LEU A 31 5.05 17.13 -6.20
CA LEU A 31 6.02 16.41 -5.37
C LEU A 31 5.77 14.91 -5.49
N SER A 32 6.84 14.14 -5.48
CA SER A 32 6.72 12.68 -5.36
C SER A 32 7.84 12.08 -4.51
N LYS A 33 7.55 10.95 -3.90
CA LYS A 33 8.49 10.16 -3.13
C LYS A 33 8.20 8.67 -3.33
N LEU A 34 9.25 7.93 -3.64
CA LEU A 34 9.23 6.47 -3.70
C LEU A 34 9.92 5.91 -2.45
N ILE A 35 9.28 4.96 -1.79
CA ILE A 35 9.87 4.22 -0.67
C ILE A 35 9.83 2.72 -0.95
N LYS A 36 10.86 1.99 -0.49
CA LYS A 36 10.97 0.53 -0.66
C LYS A 36 10.21 -0.21 0.45
N VAL A 37 8.91 0.05 0.52
CA VAL A 37 7.97 -0.62 1.42
C VAL A 37 6.72 -0.97 0.63
N GLY A 38 6.30 -2.22 0.65
CA GLY A 38 5.14 -2.71 -0.08
C GLY A 38 4.70 -4.08 0.40
N GLY A 39 3.86 -4.75 -0.37
CA GLY A 39 3.28 -6.05 -0.06
C GLY A 39 4.32 -7.13 0.23
N TYR A 40 5.47 -7.10 -0.45
CA TYR A 40 6.60 -8.00 -0.18
C TYR A 40 7.11 -7.88 1.26
N ASN A 41 7.26 -6.65 1.77
CA ASN A 41 7.71 -6.42 3.13
C ASN A 41 6.70 -6.94 4.15
N PHE A 42 5.41 -6.84 3.85
CA PHE A 42 4.34 -7.39 4.68
C PHE A 42 4.39 -8.92 4.73
N ASP A 43 4.60 -9.58 3.57
CA ASP A 43 4.76 -11.03 3.48
C ASP A 43 5.97 -11.51 4.27
N GLU A 44 7.13 -10.83 4.14
CA GLU A 44 8.34 -11.17 4.88
C GLU A 44 8.16 -10.96 6.41
N ALA A 45 7.47 -9.92 6.83
CA ALA A 45 7.17 -9.70 8.25
C ALA A 45 6.31 -10.84 8.82
N ILE A 46 5.29 -11.28 8.08
CA ILE A 46 4.45 -12.44 8.45
C ILE A 46 5.28 -13.73 8.52
N LYS A 47 6.11 -14.01 7.50
CA LYS A 47 7.00 -15.18 7.51
C LYS A 47 7.93 -15.20 8.72
N ASN A 48 8.51 -14.03 9.01
CA ASN A 48 9.48 -13.90 10.09
C ASN A 48 8.85 -14.10 11.47
N VAL A 49 7.66 -13.53 11.73
CA VAL A 49 6.98 -13.75 13.01
C VAL A 49 6.54 -15.20 13.17
N ILE A 50 5.99 -15.81 12.13
CA ILE A 50 5.57 -17.22 12.16
C ILE A 50 6.79 -18.13 12.41
N ARG A 51 7.92 -17.87 11.77
CA ARG A 51 9.14 -18.61 11.99
C ARG A 51 9.67 -18.45 13.42
N ARG A 52 9.73 -17.20 13.91
CA ARG A 52 10.32 -16.89 15.22
C ARG A 52 9.49 -17.37 16.38
N GLU A 53 8.16 -17.15 16.34
CA GLU A 53 7.28 -17.38 17.48
C GLU A 53 6.59 -18.76 17.46
N TYR A 54 6.40 -19.31 16.26
CA TYR A 54 5.70 -20.58 16.10
C TYR A 54 6.58 -21.72 15.55
N GLY A 55 7.86 -21.45 15.31
CA GLY A 55 8.80 -22.47 14.82
C GLY A 55 8.42 -23.06 13.45
N LEU A 56 7.68 -22.30 12.64
CA LEU A 56 7.12 -22.78 11.37
C LEU A 56 7.71 -22.04 10.18
N VAL A 57 8.29 -22.75 9.24
CA VAL A 57 8.76 -22.19 7.95
C VAL A 57 7.64 -22.29 6.94
N ILE A 58 7.24 -21.15 6.38
CA ILE A 58 6.21 -21.03 5.33
C ILE A 58 6.77 -20.41 4.07
N GLY A 59 6.16 -20.71 2.92
CA GLY A 59 6.49 -20.11 1.64
C GLY A 59 5.86 -18.71 1.46
N SER A 60 6.37 -17.94 0.48
CA SER A 60 5.87 -16.60 0.18
C SER A 60 4.39 -16.60 -0.22
N LYS A 61 3.94 -17.61 -0.99
CA LYS A 61 2.52 -17.73 -1.37
C LYS A 61 1.61 -17.97 -0.18
N THR A 62 2.07 -18.74 0.81
CA THR A 62 1.33 -18.96 2.06
C THR A 62 1.23 -17.65 2.86
N ALA A 63 2.32 -16.90 2.96
CA ALA A 63 2.33 -15.60 3.65
C ALA A 63 1.40 -14.59 2.98
N GLU A 64 1.41 -14.51 1.65
CA GLU A 64 0.50 -13.68 0.88
C GLU A 64 -0.97 -14.05 1.12
N ASN A 65 -1.31 -15.34 1.09
CA ASN A 65 -2.66 -15.82 1.35
C ASN A 65 -3.10 -15.45 2.78
N VAL A 66 -2.23 -15.62 3.77
CA VAL A 66 -2.48 -15.20 5.16
C VAL A 66 -2.75 -13.71 5.23
N LYS A 67 -1.90 -12.88 4.61
CA LYS A 67 -2.08 -11.42 4.55
C LYS A 67 -3.44 -11.03 3.97
N ILE A 68 -3.84 -11.65 2.86
CA ILE A 68 -5.12 -11.37 2.20
C ILE A 68 -6.30 -11.76 3.09
N SER A 69 -6.21 -12.91 3.76
CA SER A 69 -7.29 -13.42 4.63
C SER A 69 -7.44 -12.66 5.96
N LEU A 70 -6.45 -11.86 6.37
CA LEU A 70 -6.46 -11.17 7.67
C LEU A 70 -7.69 -10.28 7.89
N ILE A 71 -8.22 -9.66 6.83
CA ILE A 71 -9.38 -8.76 6.97
C ILE A 71 -10.64 -9.52 7.41
N ASP A 72 -10.88 -10.69 6.84
CA ASP A 72 -12.06 -11.51 7.16
C ASP A 72 -11.88 -12.26 8.47
N LEU A 73 -10.70 -12.84 8.69
CA LEU A 73 -10.37 -13.54 9.94
C LEU A 73 -10.46 -12.60 11.16
N ALA A 74 -10.01 -11.36 11.03
CA ALA A 74 -10.09 -10.38 12.10
C ALA A 74 -11.54 -9.97 12.41
N LYS A 75 -12.39 -9.82 11.39
CA LYS A 75 -13.83 -9.54 11.56
C LYS A 75 -14.56 -10.68 12.28
N GLU A 76 -14.16 -11.92 11.98
CA GLU A 76 -14.75 -13.11 12.55
C GLU A 76 -14.14 -13.49 13.92
N GLY A 77 -13.09 -12.83 14.36
CA GLY A 77 -12.35 -13.16 15.57
C GLY A 77 -11.67 -14.55 15.52
N LYS A 78 -11.35 -15.02 14.31
CA LYS A 78 -10.75 -16.34 14.08
C LYS A 78 -9.24 -16.25 13.87
N PRO A 79 -8.46 -17.23 14.34
CA PRO A 79 -7.05 -17.34 14.03
C PRO A 79 -6.83 -17.75 12.56
N ALA A 80 -5.65 -17.47 12.03
CA ALA A 80 -5.20 -17.98 10.75
C ALA A 80 -4.68 -19.41 10.89
N THR A 81 -5.22 -20.34 10.12
CA THR A 81 -4.67 -21.69 10.00
C THR A 81 -3.58 -21.69 8.94
N VAL A 82 -2.37 -22.08 9.34
CA VAL A 82 -1.17 -22.00 8.49
C VAL A 82 -0.48 -23.36 8.43
N TYR A 83 -0.15 -23.78 7.21
CA TYR A 83 0.58 -25.02 6.93
C TYR A 83 2.03 -24.68 6.57
N GLY A 84 2.97 -25.41 7.14
CA GLY A 84 4.38 -25.20 6.88
C GLY A 84 5.24 -26.36 7.38
N ARG A 85 6.56 -26.14 7.39
CA ARG A 85 7.53 -27.11 7.90
C ARG A 85 8.00 -26.68 9.28
N ASP A 86 7.85 -27.55 10.25
CA ASP A 86 8.35 -27.37 11.61
C ASP A 86 9.89 -27.30 11.61
N ILE A 87 10.45 -26.32 12.34
CA ILE A 87 11.91 -26.07 12.35
C ILE A 87 12.68 -27.21 13.01
N VAL A 88 12.11 -27.84 14.04
CA VAL A 88 12.79 -28.84 14.86
C VAL A 88 12.71 -30.21 14.22
N SER A 89 11.50 -30.66 13.89
CA SER A 89 11.26 -32.00 13.34
C SER A 89 11.51 -32.11 11.83
N GLY A 90 11.48 -30.97 11.11
CA GLY A 90 11.53 -30.93 9.65
C GLY A 90 10.26 -31.42 8.96
N LEU A 91 9.23 -31.82 9.71
CA LEU A 91 8.00 -32.39 9.18
C LEU A 91 6.96 -31.30 8.83
N PRO A 92 6.05 -31.58 7.87
CA PRO A 92 4.89 -30.73 7.61
C PRO A 92 3.94 -30.73 8.82
N VAL A 93 3.55 -29.54 9.25
CA VAL A 93 2.61 -29.35 10.37
C VAL A 93 1.67 -28.20 10.11
N GLU A 94 0.55 -28.21 10.82
CA GLU A 94 -0.41 -27.13 10.88
C GLU A 94 -0.22 -26.33 12.18
N ARG A 95 -0.39 -25.01 12.10
CA ARG A 95 -0.43 -24.12 13.27
C ARG A 95 -1.59 -23.15 13.15
N SER A 96 -2.19 -22.83 14.29
CA SER A 96 -3.19 -21.77 14.44
C SER A 96 -2.52 -20.53 14.98
N ILE A 97 -2.54 -19.44 14.22
CA ILE A 97 -1.85 -18.17 14.52
C ILE A 97 -2.90 -17.10 14.83
N PRO A 98 -2.87 -16.48 16.02
CA PRO A 98 -3.76 -15.37 16.33
C PRO A 98 -3.60 -14.21 15.35
N THR A 99 -4.72 -13.62 14.90
CA THR A 99 -4.70 -12.56 13.89
C THR A 99 -4.09 -11.26 14.41
N ASP A 100 -4.18 -10.98 15.70
CA ASP A 100 -3.54 -9.83 16.35
C ASP A 100 -2.02 -9.88 16.26
N VAL A 101 -1.40 -11.05 16.41
CA VAL A 101 0.05 -11.24 16.21
C VAL A 101 0.45 -10.88 14.79
N LEU A 102 -0.34 -11.35 13.80
CA LEU A 102 -0.09 -11.09 12.38
C LEU A 102 -0.32 -9.62 11.98
N GLN A 103 -1.30 -8.96 12.62
CA GLN A 103 -1.56 -7.54 12.41
C GLN A 103 -0.46 -6.65 13.02
N ASN A 104 -0.01 -6.99 14.23
CA ASN A 104 0.97 -6.20 14.96
C ASN A 104 2.32 -6.10 14.23
N VAL A 105 2.75 -7.15 13.52
CA VAL A 105 4.02 -7.10 12.77
C VAL A 105 3.96 -6.20 11.54
N LEU A 106 2.78 -5.82 11.07
CA LEU A 106 2.60 -4.90 9.94
C LEU A 106 2.65 -3.43 10.35
N VAL A 107 2.41 -3.12 11.63
CA VAL A 107 2.29 -1.74 12.14
C VAL A 107 3.53 -0.91 11.86
N GLU A 108 4.72 -1.49 11.99
CA GLU A 108 5.98 -0.78 11.73
C GLU A 108 6.11 -0.34 10.26
N HIS A 109 5.70 -1.20 9.34
CA HIS A 109 5.67 -0.88 7.91
C HIS A 109 4.65 0.20 7.58
N PHE A 110 3.49 0.18 8.24
CA PHE A 110 2.48 1.24 8.10
C PHE A 110 3.00 2.57 8.62
N ARG A 111 3.71 2.55 9.76
CA ARG A 111 4.35 3.75 10.32
C ARG A 111 5.36 4.35 9.34
N MET A 112 6.18 3.52 8.68
CA MET A 112 7.12 4.00 7.65
C MET A 112 6.41 4.72 6.51
N ILE A 113 5.25 4.23 6.06
CA ILE A 113 4.44 4.89 5.04
C ILE A 113 3.90 6.22 5.57
N ILE A 114 3.31 6.23 6.77
CA ILE A 114 2.75 7.41 7.43
C ILE A 114 3.80 8.53 7.59
N ASP A 115 4.98 8.19 8.08
CA ASP A 115 6.05 9.16 8.31
C ASP A 115 6.53 9.78 7.00
N ASN A 116 6.57 9.00 5.91
CA ASN A 116 6.91 9.52 4.60
C ASN A 116 5.80 10.39 3.99
N ILE A 117 4.53 10.11 4.29
CA ILE A 117 3.42 11.02 3.93
C ILE A 117 3.57 12.36 4.67
N LYS A 118 3.88 12.34 5.97
CA LYS A 118 4.10 13.56 6.75
C LYS A 118 5.25 14.40 6.18
N VAL A 119 6.38 13.77 5.86
CA VAL A 119 7.54 14.44 5.26
C VAL A 119 7.19 15.12 3.92
N ILE A 120 6.36 14.52 3.09
CA ILE A 120 5.97 15.14 1.82
C ILE A 120 4.97 16.29 2.04
N LEU A 121 4.06 16.15 3.01
CA LEU A 121 3.11 17.19 3.38
C LEU A 121 3.81 18.44 3.97
N GLU A 122 4.85 18.27 4.75
CA GLU A 122 5.67 19.39 5.28
C GLU A 122 6.31 20.25 4.19
N ARG A 123 6.55 19.66 3.00
CA ARG A 123 7.14 20.36 1.84
C ARG A 123 6.09 20.86 0.87
N THR A 124 4.83 20.57 1.12
CA THR A 124 3.71 20.93 0.24
C THR A 124 3.36 22.40 0.40
N PRO A 125 3.17 23.15 -0.69
CA PRO A 125 2.64 24.52 -0.62
C PRO A 125 1.34 24.59 0.19
N PRO A 126 1.15 25.64 1.03
CA PRO A 126 0.02 25.72 1.97
C PRO A 126 -1.37 25.58 1.30
N GLU A 127 -1.53 26.14 0.08
CA GLU A 127 -2.78 26.06 -0.67
C GLU A 127 -3.13 24.62 -1.04
N LEU A 128 -2.14 23.86 -1.54
CA LEU A 128 -2.31 22.44 -1.89
C LEU A 128 -2.51 21.58 -0.65
N ALA A 129 -1.83 21.92 0.45
CA ALA A 129 -2.03 21.23 1.73
C ALA A 129 -3.45 21.43 2.27
N ALA A 130 -4.03 22.62 2.12
CA ALA A 130 -5.41 22.90 2.49
C ALA A 130 -6.41 22.08 1.64
N ASP A 131 -6.15 21.91 0.36
CA ASP A 131 -6.96 21.06 -0.51
C ASP A 131 -6.89 19.58 -0.10
N ILE A 132 -5.68 19.09 0.18
CA ILE A 132 -5.46 17.72 0.64
C ILE A 132 -6.18 17.48 1.97
N TYR A 133 -6.20 18.45 2.88
CA TYR A 133 -6.94 18.36 4.14
C TYR A 133 -8.45 18.19 3.90
N ARG A 134 -9.01 18.89 2.92
CA ARG A 134 -10.45 18.83 2.58
C ARG A 134 -10.83 17.53 1.87
N HIS A 135 -10.00 17.06 0.93
CA HIS A 135 -10.31 15.95 0.06
C HIS A 135 -9.74 14.60 0.56
N GLY A 136 -8.74 14.64 1.43
CA GLY A 136 -8.08 13.47 1.98
C GLY A 136 -7.03 12.85 1.04
N VAL A 137 -6.60 11.65 1.44
CA VAL A 137 -5.63 10.83 0.71
C VAL A 137 -6.36 9.85 -0.19
N TYR A 138 -5.93 9.71 -1.43
CA TYR A 138 -6.38 8.66 -2.33
C TYR A 138 -5.43 7.48 -2.27
N LEU A 139 -5.88 6.38 -1.70
CA LEU A 139 -5.11 5.17 -1.46
C LEU A 139 -5.40 4.13 -2.55
N THR A 140 -4.35 3.62 -3.20
CA THR A 140 -4.44 2.63 -4.26
C THR A 140 -3.26 1.65 -4.23
N GLY A 141 -3.21 0.71 -5.20
CA GLY A 141 -2.21 -0.37 -5.25
C GLY A 141 -2.69 -1.65 -4.57
N GLY A 142 -2.18 -2.79 -5.00
CA GLY A 142 -2.64 -4.10 -4.51
C GLY A 142 -2.48 -4.29 -3.01
N ALA A 143 -1.37 -3.80 -2.43
CA ALA A 143 -1.10 -3.91 -1.01
C ALA A 143 -1.87 -2.89 -0.14
N SER A 144 -2.56 -1.91 -0.75
CA SER A 144 -3.43 -0.99 -0.02
C SER A 144 -4.62 -1.67 0.64
N GLN A 145 -4.97 -2.86 0.19
CA GLN A 145 -6.10 -3.64 0.69
C GLN A 145 -5.77 -4.43 1.98
N VAL A 146 -4.53 -4.37 2.46
CA VAL A 146 -4.18 -5.07 3.68
C VAL A 146 -4.97 -4.52 4.87
N ASN A 147 -5.36 -5.42 5.77
CA ASN A 147 -6.18 -5.08 6.93
C ASN A 147 -5.58 -3.94 7.77
N ASN A 148 -6.41 -3.00 8.17
CA ASN A 148 -6.10 -1.84 9.00
C ASN A 148 -5.19 -0.76 8.36
N LEU A 149 -4.64 -0.91 7.16
CA LEU A 149 -3.75 0.10 6.58
C LEU A 149 -4.44 1.47 6.42
N ALA A 150 -5.62 1.50 5.80
CA ALA A 150 -6.37 2.74 5.60
C ALA A 150 -6.70 3.43 6.94
N GLN A 151 -7.11 2.67 7.94
CA GLN A 151 -7.40 3.19 9.28
C GLN A 151 -6.15 3.74 9.97
N GLN A 152 -5.02 3.04 9.85
CA GLN A 152 -3.74 3.48 10.43
C GLN A 152 -3.23 4.76 9.73
N LEU A 153 -3.39 4.86 8.41
CA LEU A 153 -3.07 6.07 7.66
C LEU A 153 -3.93 7.25 8.12
N SER A 154 -5.25 7.05 8.25
CA SER A 154 -6.16 8.10 8.73
C SER A 154 -5.80 8.56 10.14
N ASN A 155 -5.59 7.63 11.06
CA ASN A 155 -5.21 7.94 12.45
C ASN A 155 -3.85 8.65 12.53
N GLY A 156 -2.87 8.22 11.72
CA GLY A 156 -1.51 8.73 11.77
C GLY A 156 -1.32 10.08 11.10
N THR A 157 -2.14 10.41 10.09
CA THR A 157 -2.05 11.66 9.33
C THR A 157 -3.12 12.68 9.71
N GLY A 158 -4.22 12.25 10.34
CA GLY A 158 -5.40 13.09 10.60
C GLY A 158 -6.22 13.38 9.34
N LEU A 159 -5.94 12.70 8.21
CA LEU A 159 -6.62 12.89 6.94
C LEU A 159 -7.66 11.80 6.68
N ASN A 160 -8.72 12.13 5.96
CA ASN A 160 -9.61 11.12 5.40
C ASN A 160 -8.86 10.26 4.38
N VAL A 161 -9.14 8.96 4.33
CA VAL A 161 -8.54 8.03 3.36
C VAL A 161 -9.62 7.49 2.44
N ASN A 162 -9.48 7.79 1.16
CA ASN A 162 -10.36 7.32 0.09
C ASN A 162 -9.67 6.14 -0.62
N VAL A 163 -10.13 4.92 -0.35
CA VAL A 163 -9.59 3.73 -1.02
C VAL A 163 -10.19 3.62 -2.43
N ALA A 164 -9.36 3.39 -3.44
CA ALA A 164 -9.81 3.20 -4.81
C ALA A 164 -10.71 1.96 -4.92
N GLU A 165 -11.74 2.01 -5.77
CA GLU A 165 -12.64 0.87 -6.01
C GLU A 165 -11.91 -0.38 -6.55
N ASN A 166 -10.94 -0.16 -7.43
CA ASN A 166 -10.14 -1.22 -8.06
C ASN A 166 -8.64 -0.95 -7.85
N PRO A 167 -8.12 -1.08 -6.62
CA PRO A 167 -6.77 -0.63 -6.30
C PRO A 167 -5.68 -1.41 -7.03
N THR A 168 -5.88 -2.69 -7.32
CA THR A 168 -4.93 -3.54 -8.06
C THR A 168 -4.76 -3.16 -9.53
N THR A 169 -5.77 -2.53 -10.13
CA THR A 169 -5.78 -2.21 -11.57
C THR A 169 -5.78 -0.70 -11.85
N SER A 170 -5.72 0.14 -10.85
CA SER A 170 -5.81 1.61 -11.00
C SER A 170 -4.77 2.16 -11.99
N VAL A 171 -3.52 1.69 -11.91
CA VAL A 171 -2.45 2.11 -12.83
C VAL A 171 -2.75 1.67 -14.26
N THR A 172 -3.14 0.42 -14.46
CA THR A 172 -3.48 -0.14 -15.79
C THR A 172 -4.68 0.57 -16.41
N MET A 173 -5.68 0.89 -15.59
CA MET A 173 -6.84 1.67 -16.02
C MET A 173 -6.45 3.10 -16.41
N GLY A 174 -5.56 3.73 -15.66
CA GLY A 174 -4.98 5.04 -16.00
C GLY A 174 -4.25 5.02 -17.34
N LEU A 175 -3.36 4.05 -17.56
CA LEU A 175 -2.66 3.85 -18.83
C LEU A 175 -3.64 3.61 -19.98
N SER A 176 -4.67 2.79 -19.78
CA SER A 176 -5.71 2.55 -20.80
C SER A 176 -6.45 3.84 -21.17
N LYS A 177 -6.71 4.73 -20.21
CA LYS A 177 -7.32 6.05 -20.49
C LYS A 177 -6.40 6.94 -21.32
N ILE A 178 -5.11 6.98 -21.03
CA ILE A 178 -4.12 7.77 -21.78
C ILE A 178 -4.04 7.28 -23.23
N ILE A 179 -4.00 5.97 -23.46
CA ILE A 179 -3.90 5.37 -24.80
C ILE A 179 -5.17 5.63 -25.62
N LYS A 180 -6.34 5.53 -24.99
CA LYS A 180 -7.63 5.59 -25.70
C LYS A 180 -8.18 7.01 -25.88
N ASN A 181 -7.64 8.01 -25.23
CA ASN A 181 -8.18 9.37 -25.23
C ASN A 181 -7.08 10.40 -25.49
N ASP A 182 -7.17 11.06 -26.65
CA ASP A 182 -6.22 12.09 -27.10
C ASP A 182 -6.10 13.26 -26.11
N ALA A 183 -7.13 13.55 -25.33
CA ALA A 183 -7.09 14.60 -24.33
C ALA A 183 -6.05 14.35 -23.21
N TYR A 184 -5.58 13.12 -23.06
CA TYR A 184 -4.57 12.73 -22.07
C TYR A 184 -3.18 12.45 -22.68
N LYS A 185 -3.02 12.57 -24.00
CA LYS A 185 -1.72 12.34 -24.67
C LYS A 185 -0.61 13.25 -24.15
N SER A 186 -0.96 14.47 -23.72
CA SER A 186 0.01 15.41 -23.13
C SER A 186 0.63 14.95 -21.80
N VAL A 187 0.01 13.95 -21.14
CA VAL A 187 0.55 13.35 -19.90
C VAL A 187 1.63 12.29 -20.22
N ALA A 188 1.61 11.75 -21.44
CA ALA A 188 2.62 10.80 -21.92
C ALA A 188 3.83 11.59 -22.44
N TYR A 189 5.02 11.33 -21.87
CA TYR A 189 6.29 11.90 -22.33
C TYR A 189 7.30 10.78 -22.60
N THR A 190 8.18 11.03 -23.56
CA THR A 190 9.31 10.15 -23.84
C THR A 190 10.47 10.58 -22.96
N ILE A 191 11.12 9.63 -22.29
CA ILE A 191 12.35 9.93 -21.54
C ILE A 191 13.43 10.24 -22.58
N GLU A 192 13.90 11.49 -22.64
CA GLU A 192 14.99 11.89 -23.53
C GLU A 192 16.23 11.04 -23.20
N GLY A 193 16.74 10.33 -24.22
CA GLY A 193 17.92 9.45 -24.09
C GLY A 193 17.65 7.94 -24.25
N MET A 194 16.40 7.49 -24.39
CA MET A 194 16.08 6.09 -24.69
C MET A 194 15.84 5.77 -26.18
N SER A 195 16.10 6.71 -27.09
CA SER A 195 16.11 6.42 -28.53
C SER A 195 17.52 6.04 -28.96
N LYS A 196 17.86 4.74 -28.86
CA LYS A 196 18.89 4.08 -29.68
C LYS A 196 18.44 2.66 -29.98
#